data_3093e4388e346178d5601c06367ddc52
#
_entry.id   3093e4388e346178d5601c06367ddc52
#
_cell.length_a   1.000
_cell.length_b   1.000
_cell.length_c   1.000
_cell.angle_alpha   90.00
_cell.angle_beta   90.00
_cell.angle_gamma   90.00
#
_symmetry.space_group_name_H-M   'P 1'
#
loop_
_entity.id
_entity.type
_entity.pdbx_description
1 polymer ?
#
loop_
_entity_poly.entity_id
_entity_poly.type
_entity_poly.pdbx_seq_one_letter_code
_entity_poly.pdbx_strand_id
1 'polypeptide(L)'
;MKGRLHVVGFGPGGKEHMTFRAAEVIQNADVVTGYTTYVNLMKPYFPDKEYKATGMMKEVDRCRMAIEDAMSGKDVAMISSGDSGIYGMAGIIYQLADEMNADIEIDTVPGITAASTAASVLGAPLMHDLAIISLSDLMTPIDLIMKRVDCAGIGDMIVCLYNPKSKGRTEYL
;
A
#
# COMPACT_ATOMS: atom_id res chain seq x y z
N MET A 1 16.69 -17.16 -14.37
CA MET A 1 16.90 -15.76 -14.03
C MET A 1 16.41 -15.56 -12.62
N LYS A 2 17.00 -14.62 -11.85
CA LYS A 2 16.53 -14.25 -10.53
C LYS A 2 15.18 -13.55 -10.68
N GLY A 3 14.15 -13.97 -9.96
CA GLY A 3 12.83 -13.37 -10.05
C GLY A 3 12.79 -11.99 -9.39
N ARG A 4 11.79 -11.20 -9.74
CA ARG A 4 11.58 -9.84 -9.22
C ARG A 4 10.24 -9.70 -8.54
N LEU A 5 10.22 -8.94 -7.47
CA LEU A 5 9.00 -8.55 -6.77
C LEU A 5 8.93 -7.03 -6.66
N HIS A 6 8.03 -6.44 -7.41
CA HIS A 6 7.73 -5.02 -7.34
C HIS A 6 6.58 -4.77 -6.38
N VAL A 7 6.81 -3.96 -5.35
CA VAL A 7 5.77 -3.54 -4.40
C VAL A 7 5.22 -2.21 -4.87
N VAL A 8 4.05 -2.25 -5.51
CA VAL A 8 3.52 -1.13 -6.31
C VAL A 8 2.38 -0.42 -5.61
N GLY A 9 2.54 0.87 -5.36
CA GLY A 9 1.45 1.77 -5.03
C GLY A 9 0.78 2.28 -6.30
N PHE A 10 -0.52 2.00 -6.48
CA PHE A 10 -1.25 2.45 -7.66
C PHE A 10 -2.20 3.64 -7.39
N GLY A 11 -2.12 4.24 -6.18
CA GLY A 11 -3.02 5.35 -5.84
C GLY A 11 -2.96 6.51 -6.83
N PRO A 12 -4.05 7.26 -6.87
CA PRO A 12 -5.25 7.21 -6.04
C PRO A 12 -6.37 6.26 -6.54
N GLY A 13 -6.23 5.59 -7.68
CA GLY A 13 -7.21 4.61 -8.12
C GLY A 13 -7.37 4.44 -9.63
N GLY A 14 -7.70 5.49 -10.38
CA GLY A 14 -7.83 5.41 -11.84
C GLY A 14 -6.47 5.38 -12.55
N LYS A 15 -6.41 4.74 -13.73
CA LYS A 15 -5.17 4.64 -14.50
C LYS A 15 -4.57 6.02 -14.86
N GLU A 16 -5.43 6.99 -15.08
CA GLU A 16 -5.06 8.38 -15.42
C GLU A 16 -4.35 9.12 -14.27
N HIS A 17 -4.48 8.63 -13.04
CA HIS A 17 -3.82 9.18 -11.84
C HIS A 17 -2.65 8.34 -11.35
N MET A 18 -2.43 7.19 -11.96
CA MET A 18 -1.33 6.30 -11.62
C MET A 18 0.00 6.89 -12.07
N THR A 19 1.07 6.63 -11.34
CA THR A 19 2.40 6.98 -11.87
C THR A 19 2.71 6.16 -13.11
N PHE A 20 3.42 6.74 -14.08
CA PHE A 20 3.86 6.01 -15.27
C PHE A 20 4.63 4.75 -14.93
N ARG A 21 5.49 4.83 -13.90
CA ARG A 21 6.27 3.67 -13.44
C ARG A 21 5.37 2.56 -12.87
N ALA A 22 4.35 2.89 -12.09
CA ALA A 22 3.40 1.90 -11.58
C ALA A 22 2.66 1.19 -12.72
N ALA A 23 2.17 1.96 -13.70
CA ALA A 23 1.49 1.41 -14.87
C ALA A 23 2.41 0.51 -15.70
N GLU A 24 3.65 0.93 -15.95
CA GLU A 24 4.66 0.17 -16.68
C GLU A 24 4.97 -1.17 -16.00
N VAL A 25 5.21 -1.15 -14.68
CA VAL A 25 5.53 -2.35 -13.91
C VAL A 25 4.37 -3.33 -13.90
N ILE A 26 3.13 -2.86 -13.67
CA ILE A 26 1.95 -3.73 -13.72
C ILE A 26 1.77 -4.32 -15.13
N GLN A 27 1.99 -3.51 -16.17
CA GLN A 27 1.88 -3.95 -17.57
C GLN A 27 2.90 -5.03 -17.93
N ASN A 28 4.10 -4.99 -17.36
CA ASN A 28 5.19 -5.92 -17.72
C ASN A 28 5.26 -7.15 -16.80
N ALA A 29 4.64 -7.13 -15.63
CA ALA A 29 4.64 -8.25 -14.69
C ALA A 29 4.00 -9.52 -15.29
N ASP A 30 4.53 -10.68 -14.94
CA ASP A 30 3.91 -11.98 -15.24
C ASP A 30 2.67 -12.22 -14.37
N VAL A 31 2.76 -11.83 -13.09
CA VAL A 31 1.70 -12.01 -12.09
C VAL A 31 1.43 -10.71 -11.34
N VAL A 32 0.15 -10.38 -11.19
CA VAL A 32 -0.31 -9.26 -10.36
C VAL A 32 -1.01 -9.80 -9.12
N THR A 33 -0.42 -9.57 -7.96
CA THR A 33 -0.93 -10.05 -6.67
C THR A 33 -1.46 -8.88 -5.83
N GLY A 34 -2.61 -9.05 -5.18
CA GLY A 34 -3.17 -7.97 -4.37
C GLY A 34 -4.39 -8.36 -3.53
N TYR A 35 -4.89 -7.39 -2.76
CA TYR A 35 -6.20 -7.52 -2.13
C TYR A 35 -7.29 -7.58 -3.20
N THR A 36 -8.31 -8.44 -2.99
CA THR A 36 -9.37 -8.71 -3.98
C THR A 36 -9.99 -7.43 -4.57
N THR A 37 -10.27 -6.43 -3.73
CA THR A 37 -10.82 -5.15 -4.21
C THR A 37 -9.85 -4.44 -5.15
N TYR A 38 -8.56 -4.42 -4.83
CA TYR A 38 -7.54 -3.75 -5.65
C TYR A 38 -7.30 -4.46 -6.97
N VAL A 39 -7.28 -5.78 -6.93
CA VAL A 39 -7.21 -6.60 -8.15
C VAL A 39 -8.39 -6.32 -9.06
N ASN A 40 -9.61 -6.24 -8.51
CA ASN A 40 -10.81 -5.94 -9.30
C ASN A 40 -10.80 -4.53 -9.90
N LEU A 41 -10.16 -3.56 -9.23
CA LEU A 41 -9.97 -2.20 -9.78
C LEU A 41 -8.95 -2.18 -10.93
N MET A 42 -7.94 -3.04 -10.90
CA MET A 42 -6.87 -3.05 -11.91
C MET A 42 -7.19 -3.90 -13.14
N LYS A 43 -7.97 -4.96 -13.00
CA LYS A 43 -8.36 -5.84 -14.11
C LYS A 43 -8.86 -5.13 -15.37
N PRO A 44 -9.71 -4.10 -15.30
CA PRO A 44 -10.17 -3.40 -16.49
C PRO A 44 -9.08 -2.67 -17.27
N TYR A 45 -8.00 -2.28 -16.60
CA TYR A 45 -6.87 -1.55 -17.20
C TYR A 45 -5.76 -2.45 -17.71
N PHE A 46 -5.64 -3.67 -17.16
CA PHE A 46 -4.63 -4.66 -17.50
C PHE A 46 -5.25 -6.06 -17.63
N PRO A 47 -6.13 -6.29 -18.65
CA PRO A 47 -6.97 -7.50 -18.73
C PRO A 47 -6.17 -8.80 -18.95
N ASP A 48 -5.00 -8.72 -19.58
CA ASP A 48 -4.23 -9.89 -20.03
C ASP A 48 -3.23 -10.41 -18.97
N LYS A 49 -3.41 -10.07 -17.69
CA LYS A 49 -2.52 -10.49 -16.61
C LYS A 49 -3.02 -11.70 -15.84
N GLU A 50 -2.08 -12.53 -15.35
CA GLU A 50 -2.38 -13.50 -14.31
C GLU A 50 -2.63 -12.76 -13.00
N TYR A 51 -3.79 -12.94 -12.39
CA TYR A 51 -4.15 -12.29 -11.14
C TYR A 51 -4.26 -13.26 -9.98
N LYS A 52 -3.59 -12.95 -8.87
CA LYS A 52 -3.76 -13.65 -7.59
C LYS A 52 -4.31 -12.67 -6.55
N ALA A 53 -5.36 -13.08 -5.85
CA ALA A 53 -6.03 -12.21 -4.90
C ALA A 53 -6.33 -12.94 -3.59
N THR A 54 -6.22 -12.22 -2.48
CA THR A 54 -6.68 -12.71 -1.17
C THR A 54 -7.66 -11.72 -0.56
N GLY A 55 -8.48 -12.23 0.38
CA GLY A 55 -9.40 -11.39 1.16
C GLY A 55 -8.70 -10.50 2.18
N MET A 56 -9.51 -9.79 2.96
CA MET A 56 -9.06 -8.99 4.09
C MET A 56 -8.47 -9.87 5.20
N MET A 57 -7.55 -9.32 5.99
CA MET A 57 -6.81 -10.01 7.07
C MET A 57 -5.94 -11.19 6.58
N LYS A 58 -5.51 -11.13 5.31
CA LYS A 58 -4.65 -12.12 4.66
C LYS A 58 -3.38 -11.45 4.07
N GLU A 59 -2.90 -10.42 4.74
CA GLU A 59 -1.76 -9.63 4.29
C GLU A 59 -0.49 -10.48 4.20
N VAL A 60 -0.19 -11.26 5.25
CA VAL A 60 0.98 -12.15 5.30
C VAL A 60 0.89 -13.26 4.26
N ASP A 61 -0.27 -13.91 4.13
CA ASP A 61 -0.49 -14.97 3.11
C ASP A 61 -0.27 -14.41 1.70
N ARG A 62 -0.77 -13.20 1.44
CA ARG A 62 -0.63 -12.49 0.16
C ARG A 62 0.82 -12.15 -0.16
N CYS A 63 1.57 -11.64 0.85
CA CYS A 63 2.99 -11.36 0.70
C CYS A 63 3.80 -12.63 0.44
N ARG A 64 3.53 -13.70 1.18
CA ARG A 64 4.19 -14.99 0.99
C ARG A 64 3.98 -15.51 -0.42
N MET A 65 2.75 -15.51 -0.90
CA MET A 65 2.41 -15.95 -2.26
C MET A 65 3.16 -15.15 -3.34
N ALA A 66 3.27 -13.82 -3.18
CA ALA A 66 4.02 -12.97 -4.11
C ALA A 66 5.53 -13.27 -4.07
N ILE A 67 6.10 -13.51 -2.90
CA ILE A 67 7.52 -13.87 -2.73
C ILE A 67 7.79 -15.25 -3.36
N GLU A 68 6.94 -16.24 -3.12
CA GLU A 68 7.07 -17.59 -3.69
C GLU A 68 7.01 -17.57 -5.24
N ASP A 69 6.10 -16.76 -5.81
CA ASP A 69 6.07 -16.57 -7.27
C ASP A 69 7.37 -15.96 -7.80
N ALA A 70 7.89 -14.93 -7.14
CA ALA A 70 9.16 -14.33 -7.51
C ALA A 70 10.33 -15.31 -7.35
N MET A 71 10.36 -16.12 -6.28
CA MET A 71 11.36 -17.17 -6.10
C MET A 71 11.31 -18.23 -7.21
N SER A 72 10.15 -18.42 -7.83
CA SER A 72 10.01 -19.30 -9.01
C SER A 72 10.57 -18.69 -10.31
N GLY A 73 11.10 -17.46 -10.25
CA GLY A 73 11.71 -16.76 -11.39
C GLY A 73 10.76 -15.84 -12.15
N LYS A 74 9.54 -15.61 -11.65
CA LYS A 74 8.56 -14.71 -12.24
C LYS A 74 8.86 -13.24 -11.90
N ASP A 75 8.35 -12.34 -12.75
CA ASP A 75 8.25 -10.90 -12.48
C ASP A 75 6.86 -10.62 -11.88
N VAL A 76 6.84 -10.19 -10.62
CA VAL A 76 5.61 -10.09 -9.82
C VAL A 76 5.34 -8.65 -9.42
N ALA A 77 4.13 -8.15 -9.70
CA ALA A 77 3.64 -6.88 -9.16
C ALA A 77 2.70 -7.11 -7.97
N MET A 78 3.17 -6.80 -6.76
CA MET A 78 2.34 -6.76 -5.56
C MET A 78 1.69 -5.40 -5.44
N ILE A 79 0.39 -5.30 -5.69
CA ILE A 79 -0.33 -4.02 -5.77
C ILE A 79 -1.02 -3.63 -4.46
N SER A 80 -0.93 -2.35 -4.11
CA SER A 80 -1.67 -1.71 -3.02
C SER A 80 -2.23 -0.36 -3.45
N SER A 81 -3.35 0.07 -2.85
CA SER A 81 -3.86 1.42 -3.07
C SER A 81 -2.96 2.48 -2.43
N GLY A 82 -3.04 3.72 -2.88
CA GLY A 82 -2.20 4.79 -2.36
C GLY A 82 -0.72 4.56 -2.67
N ASP A 83 0.11 4.78 -1.68
CA ASP A 83 1.55 4.53 -1.71
C ASP A 83 1.89 3.20 -1.03
N SER A 84 2.82 2.44 -1.59
CA SER A 84 3.21 1.12 -1.08
C SER A 84 4.01 1.18 0.24
N GLY A 85 4.62 2.31 0.57
CA GLY A 85 5.39 2.54 1.80
C GLY A 85 4.59 3.23 2.91
N ILE A 86 3.49 3.93 2.59
CA ILE A 86 2.67 4.64 3.58
C ILE A 86 1.46 3.76 3.96
N TYR A 87 1.58 3.05 5.08
CA TYR A 87 0.62 2.03 5.53
C TYR A 87 0.27 0.99 4.45
N GLY A 88 1.21 0.78 3.53
CA GLY A 88 1.14 -0.18 2.45
C GLY A 88 1.85 -1.50 2.79
N MET A 89 2.13 -2.29 1.75
CA MET A 89 2.64 -3.65 1.92
C MET A 89 4.18 -3.75 1.91
N ALA A 90 4.91 -2.66 1.60
CA ALA A 90 6.35 -2.73 1.41
C ALA A 90 7.10 -3.26 2.64
N GLY A 91 6.80 -2.74 3.84
CA GLY A 91 7.45 -3.19 5.07
C GLY A 91 7.27 -4.69 5.34
N ILE A 92 6.06 -5.20 5.14
CA ILE A 92 5.75 -6.63 5.35
C ILE A 92 6.49 -7.50 4.33
N ILE A 93 6.57 -7.07 3.07
CA ILE A 93 7.30 -7.80 2.01
C ILE A 93 8.78 -7.92 2.36
N TYR A 94 9.44 -6.81 2.74
CA TYR A 94 10.86 -6.85 3.09
C TYR A 94 11.14 -7.75 4.30
N GLN A 95 10.32 -7.61 5.36
CA GLN A 95 10.47 -8.45 6.54
C GLN A 95 10.28 -9.94 6.20
N LEU A 96 9.21 -10.27 5.48
CA LEU A 96 8.89 -11.67 5.17
C LEU A 96 9.90 -12.29 4.19
N ALA A 97 10.41 -11.52 3.25
CA ALA A 97 11.45 -11.98 2.33
C ALA A 97 12.75 -12.32 3.07
N ASP A 98 13.12 -11.52 4.07
CA ASP A 98 14.26 -11.78 4.95
C ASP A 98 14.03 -13.05 5.78
N GLU A 99 12.87 -13.20 6.43
CA GLU A 99 12.50 -14.39 7.18
C GLU A 99 12.51 -15.68 6.32
N MET A 100 12.12 -15.57 5.06
CA MET A 100 12.12 -16.68 4.09
C MET A 100 13.48 -16.94 3.45
N ASN A 101 14.50 -16.11 3.71
CA ASN A 101 15.77 -16.10 3.01
C ASN A 101 15.59 -16.09 1.48
N ALA A 102 14.66 -15.28 0.98
CA ALA A 102 14.27 -15.25 -0.40
C ALA A 102 15.33 -14.57 -1.28
N ASP A 103 15.96 -15.33 -2.17
CA ASP A 103 16.93 -14.81 -3.12
C ASP A 103 16.24 -14.23 -4.37
N ILE A 104 15.60 -13.07 -4.18
CA ILE A 104 14.86 -12.31 -5.20
C ILE A 104 15.31 -10.84 -5.22
N GLU A 105 15.02 -10.14 -6.31
CA GLU A 105 15.14 -8.67 -6.35
C GLU A 105 13.82 -8.06 -5.90
N ILE A 106 13.87 -7.12 -4.94
CA ILE A 106 12.70 -6.38 -4.47
C ILE A 106 12.86 -4.91 -4.81
N ASP A 107 11.85 -4.35 -5.47
CA ASP A 107 11.75 -2.94 -5.85
C ASP A 107 10.45 -2.35 -5.31
N THR A 108 10.53 -1.13 -4.77
CA THR A 108 9.36 -0.41 -4.28
C THR A 108 9.01 0.72 -5.22
N VAL A 109 7.81 0.63 -5.81
CA VAL A 109 7.30 1.62 -6.76
C VAL A 109 6.29 2.52 -6.03
N PRO A 110 6.59 3.81 -5.83
CA PRO A 110 5.71 4.71 -5.10
C PRO A 110 4.42 5.01 -5.87
N GLY A 111 3.35 5.22 -5.12
CA GLY A 111 2.08 5.73 -5.63
C GLY A 111 1.70 7.05 -4.97
N ILE A 112 0.59 7.64 -5.38
CA ILE A 112 0.07 8.86 -4.78
C ILE A 112 -0.76 8.48 -3.55
N THR A 113 -0.29 8.89 -2.36
CA THR A 113 -0.98 8.60 -1.11
C THR A 113 -2.30 9.38 -0.97
N ALA A 114 -3.25 8.84 -0.23
CA ALA A 114 -4.57 9.45 -0.02
C ALA A 114 -4.51 10.87 0.56
N ALA A 115 -3.50 11.20 1.37
CA ALA A 115 -3.30 12.55 1.88
C ALA A 115 -3.18 13.59 0.76
N SER A 116 -2.33 13.34 -0.25
CA SER A 116 -2.16 14.25 -1.40
C SER A 116 -3.43 14.36 -2.23
N THR A 117 -4.13 13.24 -2.44
CA THR A 117 -5.37 13.22 -3.22
C THR A 117 -6.50 13.97 -2.50
N ALA A 118 -6.68 13.74 -1.19
CA ALA A 118 -7.65 14.47 -0.39
C ALA A 118 -7.34 15.97 -0.36
N ALA A 119 -6.08 16.33 -0.20
CA ALA A 119 -5.64 17.73 -0.22
C ALA A 119 -5.98 18.44 -1.53
N SER A 120 -5.81 17.78 -2.67
CA SER A 120 -6.13 18.37 -3.98
C SER A 120 -7.61 18.71 -4.14
N VAL A 121 -8.50 17.94 -3.51
CA VAL A 121 -9.95 18.19 -3.50
C VAL A 121 -10.34 19.28 -2.49
N LEU A 122 -9.58 19.41 -1.39
CA LEU A 122 -9.85 20.34 -0.29
C LEU A 122 -9.19 21.71 -0.45
N GLY A 123 -8.59 22.01 -1.60
CA GLY A 123 -7.91 23.28 -1.84
C GLY A 123 -6.44 23.29 -1.38
N ALA A 124 -5.79 22.15 -1.43
CA ALA A 124 -4.35 21.97 -1.19
C ALA A 124 -3.83 22.42 0.19
N PRO A 125 -4.40 21.97 1.30
CA PRO A 125 -4.03 22.45 2.64
C PRO A 125 -2.67 21.95 3.15
N LEU A 126 -1.90 21.16 2.38
CA LEU A 126 -0.63 20.55 2.80
C LEU A 126 0.60 21.45 2.52
N MET A 127 0.51 22.76 2.85
CA MET A 127 1.61 23.70 2.61
C MET A 127 2.62 23.79 3.76
N HIS A 128 2.31 23.22 4.92
CA HIS A 128 3.13 23.23 6.12
C HIS A 128 3.49 21.81 6.55
N ASP A 129 4.10 21.69 7.74
CA ASP A 129 4.50 20.40 8.29
C ASP A 129 3.31 19.46 8.45
N LEU A 130 3.51 18.20 8.07
CA LEU A 130 2.46 17.20 7.94
C LEU A 130 2.73 15.99 8.82
N ALA A 131 1.75 15.62 9.63
CA ALA A 131 1.71 14.35 10.34
C ALA A 131 0.71 13.39 9.70
N ILE A 132 1.19 12.20 9.30
CA ILE A 132 0.36 11.09 8.81
C ILE A 132 0.22 10.10 9.95
N ILE A 133 -1.01 9.93 10.48
CA ILE A 133 -1.28 9.11 11.67
C ILE A 133 -2.37 8.08 11.36
N SER A 134 -2.06 6.80 11.56
CA SER A 134 -3.08 5.74 11.48
C SER A 134 -3.83 5.62 12.81
N LEU A 135 -5.15 5.61 12.74
CA LEU A 135 -6.03 5.33 13.87
C LEU A 135 -6.30 3.84 14.08
N SER A 136 -5.58 2.97 13.36
CA SER A 136 -5.69 1.52 13.54
C SER A 136 -5.00 1.08 14.83
N ASP A 137 -5.78 0.55 15.77
CA ASP A 137 -5.33 0.04 17.07
C ASP A 137 -5.02 -1.47 17.06
N LEU A 138 -5.01 -2.11 15.90
CA LEU A 138 -4.73 -3.54 15.77
C LEU A 138 -3.30 -3.91 16.19
N MET A 139 -2.33 -3.04 15.89
CA MET A 139 -0.90 -3.26 16.17
C MET A 139 -0.30 -2.15 17.04
N THR A 140 -1.07 -1.10 17.34
CA THR A 140 -0.60 0.06 18.10
C THR A 140 -1.61 0.40 19.20
N PRO A 141 -1.21 0.45 20.48
CA PRO A 141 -2.12 0.84 21.56
C PRO A 141 -2.74 2.23 21.31
N ILE A 142 -4.04 2.35 21.65
CA ILE A 142 -4.79 3.59 21.41
C ILE A 142 -4.16 4.81 22.13
N ASP A 143 -3.63 4.64 23.33
CA ASP A 143 -2.98 5.70 24.09
C ASP A 143 -1.75 6.26 23.35
N LEU A 144 -1.01 5.39 22.63
CA LEU A 144 0.12 5.83 21.82
C LEU A 144 -0.35 6.57 20.57
N ILE A 145 -1.47 6.15 19.97
CA ILE A 145 -2.08 6.85 18.83
C ILE A 145 -2.51 8.24 19.27
N MET A 146 -3.23 8.36 20.39
CA MET A 146 -3.67 9.65 20.92
C MET A 146 -2.49 10.56 21.25
N LYS A 147 -1.45 10.03 21.89
CA LYS A 147 -0.22 10.79 22.14
C LYS A 147 0.40 11.37 20.87
N ARG A 148 0.39 10.61 19.75
CA ARG A 148 0.87 11.11 18.45
C ARG A 148 0.01 12.25 17.91
N VAL A 149 -1.31 12.15 18.07
CA VAL A 149 -2.25 13.20 17.68
C VAL A 149 -2.01 14.47 18.50
N ASP A 150 -1.87 14.34 19.83
CA ASP A 150 -1.57 15.46 20.72
C ASP A 150 -0.24 16.14 20.37
N CYS A 151 0.81 15.36 20.11
CA CYS A 151 2.12 15.90 19.70
C CYS A 151 2.03 16.66 18.37
N ALA A 152 1.26 16.17 17.41
CA ALA A 152 1.04 16.86 16.14
C ALA A 152 0.25 18.17 16.33
N GLY A 153 -0.76 18.17 17.21
CA GLY A 153 -1.51 19.38 17.58
C GLY A 153 -0.65 20.41 18.29
N ILE A 154 0.18 19.99 19.25
CA ILE A 154 1.13 20.89 19.93
C ILE A 154 2.15 21.48 18.94
N GLY A 155 2.56 20.70 17.93
CA GLY A 155 3.48 21.13 16.89
C GLY A 155 2.84 21.96 15.78
N ASP A 156 1.54 22.28 15.87
CA ASP A 156 0.77 23.01 14.85
C ASP A 156 0.86 22.37 13.45
N MET A 157 0.91 21.03 13.41
CA MET A 157 1.02 20.27 12.16
C MET A 157 -0.35 20.05 11.51
N ILE A 158 -0.37 19.99 10.19
CA ILE A 158 -1.51 19.45 9.44
C ILE A 158 -1.59 17.94 9.69
N VAL A 159 -2.74 17.44 10.15
CA VAL A 159 -2.89 16.04 10.51
C VAL A 159 -3.74 15.31 9.48
N CYS A 160 -3.17 14.26 8.87
CA CYS A 160 -3.89 13.33 8.01
C CYS A 160 -4.15 12.02 8.77
N LEU A 161 -5.42 11.77 9.10
CA LEU A 161 -5.85 10.57 9.81
C LEU A 161 -6.15 9.44 8.82
N TYR A 162 -5.41 8.34 8.95
CA TYR A 162 -5.57 7.12 8.15
C TYR A 162 -6.31 6.05 8.95
N ASN A 163 -7.00 5.15 8.23
CA ASN A 163 -7.74 4.04 8.83
C ASN A 163 -8.71 4.45 9.97
N PRO A 164 -9.50 5.53 9.79
CA PRO A 164 -10.34 6.08 10.86
C PRO A 164 -11.46 5.14 11.30
N LYS A 165 -11.94 4.28 10.38
CA LYS A 165 -13.06 3.36 10.63
C LYS A 165 -12.75 1.95 10.17
N SER A 166 -13.30 0.97 10.89
CA SER A 166 -13.36 -0.44 10.49
C SER A 166 -14.67 -1.05 10.99
N LYS A 167 -14.94 -2.32 10.63
CA LYS A 167 -16.12 -3.03 11.15
C LYS A 167 -16.19 -3.08 12.68
N GLY A 168 -15.05 -3.09 13.37
CA GLY A 168 -14.96 -3.11 14.83
C GLY A 168 -14.66 -1.75 15.47
N ARG A 169 -14.53 -0.67 14.69
CA ARG A 169 -14.18 0.69 15.12
C ARG A 169 -15.00 1.69 14.35
N THR A 170 -16.16 2.03 14.85
CA THR A 170 -17.09 2.96 14.19
C THR A 170 -17.10 4.34 14.83
N GLU A 171 -16.53 4.48 16.05
CA GLU A 171 -16.72 5.63 16.93
C GLU A 171 -15.45 6.48 17.15
N TYR A 172 -14.39 6.31 16.36
CA TYR A 172 -13.14 7.08 16.54
C TYR A 172 -13.16 8.47 15.89
N LEU A 173 -14.13 8.75 15.04
CA LEU A 173 -14.43 10.07 14.44
C LEU A 173 -15.94 10.31 14.40
#